data_dcfb2d84b4329caaac35152fd17da0bf
#
_entry.id   dcfb2d84b4329caaac35152fd17da0bf
#
_cell.length_a   1.000
_cell.length_b   1.000
_cell.length_c   1.000
_cell.angle_alpha   90.00
_cell.angle_beta   90.00
_cell.angle_gamma   90.00
#
_symmetry.space_group_name_H-M   'P 1'
#
loop_
_entity.id
_entity.type
_entity.pdbx_description
1 polymer ?
#
loop_
_entity_poly.entity_id
_entity_poly.type
_entity_poly.pdbx_seq_one_letter_code
_entity_poly.pdbx_strand_id
1 'polypeptide(L)'
;MDHAALYQKKLTSAADAVKVIKSGDWVDYGWCTNHPYTLDKALAARQNELKDVKVRGGVTMWMPEICKAEDAGEHFTWHSWHCSGIDRKIISKGMGYFIPMRYSELPRFYRDGNVTVDVAMIQVTPMDKHGNFSYALASSHLADMLDTAKTVIVEVNENLPWVYGLNGCEINIKDVDMVVEGENPPVAQLGAGGAPTEVDTAVANLVVPEIPNGACLQLGIGGMPNTIGSMIAQSDLKDLSVHTEMYVDGFVDMAMAGKITGKHKQLDKGRQVFAFAAGTQKLYDYMDRNPDVMGAPVDYTNDVHVISQIDNFISINNAIDCDLFGQVNAESAGVKHISGTGGQLDFAMGAYLSKGGKSFICMSSTVTGKDGSVKSRIVPTLTQGSICTDPRSCTHYIVTEYGMVNLKGLSTWQRAEALIGIAHPNFREQLIADAEKMHIWRRSNK
;
A
#
# COMPACT_ATOMS: atom_id res chain seq x y z
N MET A 1 15.86 33.85 -8.16
CA MET A 1 14.64 33.73 -9.01
C MET A 1 13.46 34.18 -8.17
N ASP A 2 12.54 34.95 -8.73
CA ASP A 2 11.34 35.33 -8.01
C ASP A 2 10.28 34.22 -8.19
N HIS A 3 10.18 33.35 -7.19
CA HIS A 3 9.28 32.19 -7.21
C HIS A 3 7.81 32.64 -7.17
N ALA A 4 7.48 33.75 -6.50
CA ALA A 4 6.13 34.28 -6.44
C ALA A 4 5.68 34.80 -7.81
N ALA A 5 6.55 35.52 -8.52
CA ALA A 5 6.25 35.95 -9.88
C ALA A 5 6.10 34.77 -10.85
N LEU A 6 6.93 33.72 -10.69
CA LEU A 6 6.82 32.51 -11.50
C LEU A 6 5.51 31.74 -11.20
N TYR A 7 5.10 31.66 -9.93
CA TYR A 7 3.84 31.08 -9.52
C TYR A 7 2.66 31.79 -10.21
N GLN A 8 2.60 33.11 -10.11
CA GLN A 8 1.54 33.92 -10.74
C GLN A 8 1.51 33.73 -12.27
N LYS A 9 2.65 33.59 -12.91
CA LYS A 9 2.74 33.35 -14.35
C LYS A 9 2.15 31.98 -14.76
N LYS A 10 2.30 30.95 -13.89
CA LYS A 10 1.85 29.56 -14.13
C LYS A 10 0.44 29.29 -13.58
N LEU A 11 -0.10 30.21 -12.78
CA LEU A 11 -1.44 30.11 -12.20
C LEU A 11 -2.50 30.16 -13.31
N THR A 12 -3.40 29.21 -13.28
CA THR A 12 -4.50 29.10 -14.27
C THR A 12 -5.74 28.45 -13.65
N SER A 13 -6.88 28.52 -14.33
CA SER A 13 -8.08 27.80 -13.92
C SER A 13 -7.95 26.30 -14.22
N ALA A 14 -8.65 25.46 -13.45
CA ALA A 14 -8.70 24.03 -13.73
C ALA A 14 -9.26 23.73 -15.13
N ALA A 15 -10.28 24.48 -15.54
CA ALA A 15 -10.90 24.34 -16.87
C ALA A 15 -9.92 24.67 -18.02
N ASP A 16 -9.01 25.63 -17.83
CA ASP A 16 -8.00 25.95 -18.83
C ASP A 16 -6.84 24.96 -18.78
N ALA A 17 -6.42 24.55 -17.58
CA ALA A 17 -5.33 23.59 -17.39
C ALA A 17 -5.60 22.26 -18.11
N VAL A 18 -6.80 21.71 -17.98
CA VAL A 18 -7.15 20.41 -18.59
C VAL A 18 -7.33 20.46 -20.12
N LYS A 19 -7.30 21.65 -20.75
CA LYS A 19 -7.40 21.79 -22.23
C LYS A 19 -6.20 21.17 -22.95
N VAL A 20 -5.08 20.98 -22.29
CA VAL A 20 -3.91 20.32 -22.89
C VAL A 20 -4.14 18.84 -23.15
N ILE A 21 -5.07 18.21 -22.44
CA ILE A 21 -5.41 16.79 -22.55
C ILE A 21 -6.19 16.56 -23.85
N LYS A 22 -5.74 15.56 -24.61
CA LYS A 22 -6.30 15.16 -25.90
C LYS A 22 -6.81 13.72 -25.83
N SER A 23 -7.68 13.38 -26.78
CA SER A 23 -8.08 11.97 -27.00
C SER A 23 -6.86 11.10 -27.24
N GLY A 24 -6.81 9.95 -26.57
CA GLY A 24 -5.72 9.01 -26.64
C GLY A 24 -4.61 9.22 -25.59
N ASP A 25 -4.58 10.33 -24.88
CA ASP A 25 -3.54 10.65 -23.90
C ASP A 25 -3.55 9.70 -22.69
N TRP A 26 -2.39 9.58 -22.06
CA TRP A 26 -2.18 8.99 -20.74
C TRP A 26 -2.06 10.09 -19.69
N VAL A 27 -2.96 10.07 -18.74
CA VAL A 27 -3.01 11.03 -17.62
C VAL A 27 -2.72 10.30 -16.32
N ASP A 28 -1.81 10.82 -15.49
CA ASP A 28 -1.49 10.25 -14.18
C ASP A 28 -1.99 11.15 -13.04
N TYR A 29 -2.71 10.52 -12.09
CA TYR A 29 -3.24 11.17 -10.88
C TYR A 29 -2.36 10.94 -9.65
N GLY A 30 -1.21 10.29 -9.80
CA GLY A 30 -0.32 9.97 -8.70
C GLY A 30 -0.86 8.85 -7.80
N TRP A 31 -0.76 9.04 -6.49
CA TRP A 31 -1.01 7.98 -5.52
C TRP A 31 -1.86 8.44 -4.33
N CYS A 32 -2.87 7.66 -3.97
CA CYS A 32 -3.64 7.79 -2.73
C CYS A 32 -4.20 9.22 -2.53
N THR A 33 -3.67 9.95 -1.54
CA THR A 33 -4.11 11.30 -1.18
C THR A 33 -3.70 12.40 -2.16
N ASN A 34 -2.82 12.10 -3.13
CA ASN A 34 -2.38 13.08 -4.13
C ASN A 34 -3.26 13.13 -5.38
N HIS A 35 -4.28 12.28 -5.50
CA HIS A 35 -5.21 12.36 -6.63
C HIS A 35 -5.83 13.75 -6.70
N PRO A 36 -5.85 14.41 -7.88
CA PRO A 36 -6.41 15.75 -8.04
C PRO A 36 -7.93 15.71 -7.87
N TYR A 37 -8.48 16.71 -7.24
CA TYR A 37 -9.94 16.81 -7.01
C TYR A 37 -10.61 17.78 -7.98
N THR A 38 -10.12 19.02 -8.03
CA THR A 38 -10.67 20.07 -8.88
C THR A 38 -10.34 19.82 -10.36
N LEU A 39 -9.11 19.35 -10.63
CA LEU A 39 -8.69 18.99 -11.99
C LEU A 39 -9.46 17.78 -12.53
N ASP A 40 -9.75 16.79 -11.69
CA ASP A 40 -10.57 15.62 -12.06
C ASP A 40 -11.99 16.04 -12.48
N LYS A 41 -12.63 16.96 -11.71
CA LYS A 41 -13.92 17.55 -12.10
C LYS A 41 -13.86 18.27 -13.44
N ALA A 42 -12.82 19.08 -13.64
CA ALA A 42 -12.64 19.82 -14.88
C ALA A 42 -12.41 18.89 -16.08
N LEU A 43 -11.67 17.79 -15.89
CA LEU A 43 -11.47 16.77 -16.92
C LEU A 43 -12.78 16.04 -17.23
N ALA A 44 -13.53 15.63 -16.22
CA ALA A 44 -14.84 14.98 -16.38
C ALA A 44 -15.83 15.86 -17.18
N ALA A 45 -15.80 17.17 -16.98
CA ALA A 45 -16.65 18.10 -17.72
C ALA A 45 -16.37 18.11 -19.25
N ARG A 46 -15.21 17.61 -19.67
CA ARG A 46 -14.81 17.50 -21.08
C ARG A 46 -15.11 16.13 -21.71
N GLN A 47 -15.84 15.23 -21.02
CA GLN A 47 -16.06 13.87 -21.52
C GLN A 47 -16.58 13.85 -22.97
N ASN A 48 -17.52 14.71 -23.34
CA ASN A 48 -18.11 14.76 -24.68
C ASN A 48 -17.12 15.20 -25.79
N GLU A 49 -15.99 15.81 -25.42
CA GLU A 49 -14.93 16.24 -26.32
C GLU A 49 -13.83 15.20 -26.50
N LEU A 50 -13.70 14.29 -25.51
CA LEU A 50 -12.56 13.39 -25.37
C LEU A 50 -12.98 11.92 -25.60
N LYS A 51 -12.07 11.14 -26.16
CA LYS A 51 -12.21 9.68 -26.33
C LYS A 51 -10.88 9.01 -26.02
N ASP A 52 -10.98 7.78 -25.46
CA ASP A 52 -9.82 6.91 -25.21
C ASP A 52 -8.73 7.57 -24.34
N VAL A 53 -9.10 8.39 -23.37
CA VAL A 53 -8.17 8.93 -22.38
C VAL A 53 -7.95 7.88 -21.30
N LYS A 54 -6.69 7.48 -21.08
CA LYS A 54 -6.32 6.51 -20.04
C LYS A 54 -5.86 7.28 -18.82
N VAL A 55 -6.45 6.97 -17.68
CA VAL A 55 -6.10 7.63 -16.41
C VAL A 55 -5.55 6.61 -15.45
N ARG A 56 -4.36 6.85 -14.89
CA ARG A 56 -3.70 5.99 -13.91
C ARG A 56 -3.75 6.58 -12.51
N GLY A 57 -3.89 5.71 -11.54
CA GLY A 57 -3.77 6.03 -10.12
C GLY A 57 -3.67 4.75 -9.31
N GLY A 58 -3.67 4.86 -8.00
CA GLY A 58 -3.65 3.69 -7.11
C GLY A 58 -4.09 4.06 -5.70
N VAL A 59 -4.65 3.09 -4.99
CA VAL A 59 -5.23 3.26 -3.64
C VAL A 59 -6.23 4.43 -3.61
N THR A 60 -7.16 4.42 -4.54
CA THR A 60 -8.12 5.51 -4.75
C THR A 60 -8.99 5.72 -3.53
N MET A 61 -9.01 6.95 -2.99
CA MET A 61 -9.69 7.29 -1.74
C MET A 61 -11.14 7.79 -1.95
N TRP A 62 -11.46 8.27 -3.15
CA TRP A 62 -12.81 8.70 -3.53
C TRP A 62 -13.10 8.32 -4.98
N MET A 63 -14.39 8.29 -5.35
CA MET A 63 -14.78 8.00 -6.73
C MET A 63 -14.39 9.17 -7.64
N PRO A 64 -13.46 8.97 -8.60
CA PRO A 64 -13.12 10.01 -9.57
C PRO A 64 -14.33 10.45 -10.36
N GLU A 65 -14.44 11.74 -10.65
CA GLU A 65 -15.57 12.32 -11.42
C GLU A 65 -15.61 11.74 -12.83
N ILE A 66 -14.45 11.51 -13.45
CA ILE A 66 -14.33 10.85 -14.76
C ILE A 66 -14.94 9.45 -14.81
N CYS A 67 -15.22 8.83 -13.65
CA CYS A 67 -15.81 7.49 -13.54
C CYS A 67 -17.28 7.49 -13.10
N LYS A 68 -17.94 8.66 -12.99
CA LYS A 68 -19.29 8.76 -12.43
C LYS A 68 -20.41 8.62 -13.45
N ALA A 69 -20.22 9.16 -14.66
CA ALA A 69 -21.22 9.07 -15.71
C ALA A 69 -21.45 7.63 -16.19
N GLU A 70 -22.65 7.31 -16.67
CA GLU A 70 -22.97 5.96 -17.16
C GLU A 70 -22.13 5.56 -18.37
N ASP A 71 -21.86 6.50 -19.26
CA ASP A 71 -21.06 6.36 -20.47
C ASP A 71 -19.58 6.69 -20.27
N ALA A 72 -19.14 6.94 -19.05
CA ALA A 72 -17.77 7.37 -18.76
C ALA A 72 -16.71 6.44 -19.38
N GLY A 73 -16.98 5.13 -19.42
CA GLY A 73 -16.07 4.13 -20.02
C GLY A 73 -15.89 4.25 -21.54
N GLU A 74 -16.71 5.04 -22.22
CA GLU A 74 -16.52 5.34 -23.66
C GLU A 74 -15.49 6.46 -23.90
N HIS A 75 -15.22 7.25 -22.86
CA HIS A 75 -14.36 8.43 -22.88
C HIS A 75 -13.07 8.24 -22.11
N PHE A 76 -13.15 7.59 -20.95
CA PHE A 76 -12.05 7.40 -20.00
C PHE A 76 -11.92 5.93 -19.62
N THR A 77 -10.67 5.48 -19.46
CA THR A 77 -10.37 4.16 -18.90
C THR A 77 -9.50 4.33 -17.66
N TRP A 78 -9.97 3.82 -16.51
CA TRP A 78 -9.22 3.84 -15.27
C TRP A 78 -8.21 2.70 -15.21
N HIS A 79 -6.97 2.99 -14.89
CA HIS A 79 -5.91 2.02 -14.69
C HIS A 79 -5.38 2.09 -13.27
N SER A 80 -5.61 1.05 -12.48
CA SER A 80 -5.21 1.01 -11.08
C SER A 80 -3.91 0.24 -10.87
N TRP A 81 -2.94 0.87 -10.22
CA TRP A 81 -1.73 0.22 -9.76
C TRP A 81 -1.94 -0.62 -8.50
N HIS A 82 -2.94 -0.29 -7.68
CA HIS A 82 -3.32 -1.04 -6.48
C HIS A 82 -4.77 -0.73 -6.13
N CYS A 83 -5.59 -1.77 -6.02
CA CYS A 83 -7.03 -1.59 -5.89
C CYS A 83 -7.46 -1.31 -4.44
N SER A 84 -8.09 -0.17 -4.24
CA SER A 84 -8.94 0.13 -3.09
C SER A 84 -10.36 -0.43 -3.28
N GLY A 85 -11.25 -0.15 -2.32
CA GLY A 85 -12.69 -0.42 -2.46
C GLY A 85 -13.33 0.34 -3.63
N ILE A 86 -12.81 1.52 -3.95
CA ILE A 86 -13.28 2.37 -5.06
C ILE A 86 -12.82 1.78 -6.40
N ASP A 87 -11.53 1.44 -6.53
CA ASP A 87 -10.99 0.83 -7.74
C ASP A 87 -11.74 -0.45 -8.10
N ARG A 88 -12.05 -1.30 -7.10
CA ARG A 88 -12.87 -2.50 -7.32
C ARG A 88 -14.27 -2.20 -7.89
N LYS A 89 -14.89 -1.11 -7.46
CA LYS A 89 -16.20 -0.67 -7.99
C LYS A 89 -16.07 -0.23 -9.46
N ILE A 90 -15.03 0.51 -9.80
CA ILE A 90 -14.75 0.96 -11.17
C ILE A 90 -14.51 -0.25 -12.08
N ILE A 91 -13.63 -1.17 -11.66
CA ILE A 91 -13.31 -2.41 -12.41
C ILE A 91 -14.55 -3.29 -12.57
N SER A 92 -15.39 -3.42 -11.53
CA SER A 92 -16.60 -4.25 -11.60
C SER A 92 -17.66 -3.72 -12.59
N LYS A 93 -17.58 -2.45 -12.96
CA LYS A 93 -18.40 -1.82 -14.00
C LYS A 93 -17.80 -1.92 -15.41
N GLY A 94 -16.61 -2.52 -15.55
CA GLY A 94 -15.90 -2.61 -16.84
C GLY A 94 -15.25 -1.29 -17.28
N MET A 95 -15.10 -0.33 -16.38
CA MET A 95 -14.56 1.00 -16.66
C MET A 95 -13.07 1.12 -16.33
N GLY A 96 -12.45 0.06 -15.83
CA GLY A 96 -11.04 0.10 -15.44
C GLY A 96 -10.40 -1.26 -15.36
N TYR A 97 -9.07 -1.23 -15.30
CA TYR A 97 -8.22 -2.41 -15.28
C TYR A 97 -7.12 -2.27 -14.25
N PHE A 98 -6.68 -3.40 -13.71
CA PHE A 98 -5.53 -3.46 -12.81
C PHE A 98 -4.24 -3.61 -13.62
N ILE A 99 -3.19 -2.90 -13.20
CA ILE A 99 -1.85 -3.05 -13.77
C ILE A 99 -0.98 -3.78 -12.73
N PRO A 100 -0.58 -5.04 -13.00
CA PRO A 100 0.28 -5.79 -12.10
C PRO A 100 1.66 -5.14 -11.97
N MET A 101 2.11 -4.96 -10.73
CA MET A 101 3.45 -4.47 -10.43
C MET A 101 3.86 -4.83 -9.00
N ARG A 102 5.14 -5.05 -8.77
CA ARG A 102 5.74 -5.01 -7.45
C ARG A 102 6.07 -3.56 -7.13
N TYR A 103 5.65 -3.07 -5.99
CA TYR A 103 5.60 -1.63 -5.75
C TYR A 103 6.99 -0.95 -5.76
N SER A 104 8.03 -1.68 -5.31
CA SER A 104 9.41 -1.21 -5.42
C SER A 104 9.88 -0.94 -6.85
N GLU A 105 9.23 -1.53 -7.86
CA GLU A 105 9.61 -1.40 -9.27
C GLU A 105 8.89 -0.25 -9.99
N LEU A 106 7.84 0.30 -9.38
CA LEU A 106 6.97 1.29 -10.04
C LEU A 106 7.72 2.54 -10.52
N PRO A 107 8.61 3.18 -9.73
CA PRO A 107 9.41 4.32 -10.22
C PRO A 107 10.21 3.96 -11.49
N ARG A 108 10.75 2.76 -11.54
CA ARG A 108 11.54 2.29 -12.68
C ARG A 108 10.71 2.15 -13.96
N PHE A 109 9.41 1.82 -13.86
CA PHE A 109 8.55 1.76 -15.05
C PHE A 109 8.48 3.10 -15.78
N TYR A 110 8.54 4.20 -15.05
CA TYR A 110 8.61 5.54 -15.61
C TYR A 110 10.01 5.85 -16.14
N ARG A 111 11.06 5.67 -15.34
CA ARG A 111 12.46 5.94 -15.75
C ARG A 111 12.89 5.17 -17.00
N ASP A 112 12.51 3.89 -17.10
CA ASP A 112 12.88 3.02 -18.22
C ASP A 112 11.93 3.19 -19.44
N GLY A 113 10.92 4.06 -19.35
CA GLY A 113 9.96 4.31 -20.46
C GLY A 113 9.00 3.16 -20.72
N ASN A 114 8.77 2.25 -19.75
CA ASN A 114 7.77 1.19 -19.89
C ASN A 114 6.33 1.76 -19.90
N VAL A 115 6.14 2.93 -19.34
CA VAL A 115 4.89 3.68 -19.35
C VAL A 115 5.14 5.10 -19.83
N THR A 116 4.16 5.68 -20.51
CA THR A 116 4.20 7.07 -20.98
C THR A 116 3.26 7.92 -20.13
N VAL A 117 3.62 9.19 -19.93
CA VAL A 117 2.80 10.19 -19.22
C VAL A 117 2.68 11.42 -20.14
N ASP A 118 1.50 11.64 -20.68
CA ASP A 118 1.26 12.85 -21.46
C ASP A 118 0.98 14.03 -20.54
N VAL A 119 0.17 13.81 -19.50
CA VAL A 119 -0.15 14.83 -18.49
C VAL A 119 -0.12 14.20 -17.09
N ALA A 120 0.65 14.76 -16.18
CA ALA A 120 0.59 14.44 -14.76
C ALA A 120 -0.21 15.50 -14.02
N MET A 121 -1.17 15.09 -13.21
CA MET A 121 -2.02 15.98 -12.39
C MET A 121 -2.05 15.46 -10.96
N ILE A 122 -1.48 16.20 -10.01
CA ILE A 122 -1.45 15.81 -8.60
C ILE A 122 -1.81 16.94 -7.65
N GLN A 123 -2.36 16.60 -6.48
CA GLN A 123 -2.44 17.53 -5.37
C GLN A 123 -1.10 17.69 -4.65
N VAL A 124 -0.80 18.92 -4.26
CA VAL A 124 0.41 19.31 -3.52
C VAL A 124 0.06 20.34 -2.44
N THR A 125 0.98 20.51 -1.47
CA THR A 125 0.86 21.61 -0.47
C THR A 125 0.96 22.99 -1.11
N PRO A 126 0.59 24.07 -0.41
CA PRO A 126 1.01 25.42 -0.80
C PRO A 126 2.51 25.54 -0.99
N MET A 127 2.93 26.40 -1.92
CA MET A 127 4.34 26.65 -2.24
C MET A 127 5.08 27.31 -1.07
N ASP A 128 6.27 26.82 -0.75
CA ASP A 128 7.15 27.45 0.23
C ASP A 128 7.88 28.68 -0.34
N LYS A 129 8.61 29.39 0.52
CA LYS A 129 9.41 30.56 0.12
C LYS A 129 10.56 30.27 -0.86
N HIS A 130 10.93 28.99 -1.01
CA HIS A 130 11.99 28.53 -1.91
C HIS A 130 11.44 28.01 -3.25
N GLY A 131 10.11 28.04 -3.42
CA GLY A 131 9.43 27.60 -4.62
C GLY A 131 9.09 26.12 -4.66
N ASN A 132 9.16 25.42 -3.55
CA ASN A 132 8.87 24.00 -3.48
C ASN A 132 7.43 23.74 -3.05
N PHE A 133 6.86 22.66 -3.56
CA PHE A 133 5.60 22.05 -3.14
C PHE A 133 5.93 20.66 -2.60
N SER A 134 5.47 20.34 -1.38
CA SER A 134 5.58 18.98 -0.85
C SER A 134 4.51 18.07 -1.45
N TYR A 135 4.87 16.81 -1.73
CA TYR A 135 3.89 15.77 -2.07
C TYR A 135 3.07 15.31 -0.86
N ALA A 136 3.32 15.91 0.30
CA ALA A 136 2.62 15.64 1.54
C ALA A 136 2.71 14.17 1.96
N LEU A 137 1.57 13.47 1.88
CA LEU A 137 1.40 12.13 2.45
C LEU A 137 1.86 10.98 1.52
N ALA A 138 2.26 11.26 0.28
CA ALA A 138 2.67 10.18 -0.63
C ALA A 138 3.81 10.62 -1.56
N SER A 139 5.02 10.19 -1.24
CA SER A 139 6.18 10.31 -2.15
C SER A 139 6.14 9.25 -3.24
N SER A 140 5.91 7.99 -2.85
CA SER A 140 5.62 6.88 -3.78
C SER A 140 6.56 6.87 -5.01
N HIS A 141 6.01 6.99 -6.19
CA HIS A 141 6.69 7.07 -7.50
C HIS A 141 6.59 8.46 -8.13
N LEU A 142 6.12 9.46 -7.38
CA LEU A 142 5.70 10.73 -7.96
C LEU A 142 6.84 11.48 -8.65
N ALA A 143 8.05 11.47 -8.08
CA ALA A 143 9.19 12.16 -8.70
C ALA A 143 9.46 11.65 -10.12
N ASP A 144 9.58 10.33 -10.30
CA ASP A 144 9.85 9.73 -11.61
C ASP A 144 8.69 9.91 -12.59
N MET A 145 7.45 9.85 -12.10
CA MET A 145 6.26 10.13 -12.89
C MET A 145 6.28 11.57 -13.41
N LEU A 146 6.57 12.54 -12.55
CA LEU A 146 6.61 13.96 -12.91
C LEU A 146 7.78 14.29 -13.84
N ASP A 147 8.96 13.71 -13.59
CA ASP A 147 10.17 13.90 -14.41
C ASP A 147 9.98 13.38 -15.84
N THR A 148 9.13 12.38 -16.04
CA THR A 148 8.87 11.78 -17.36
C THR A 148 7.63 12.33 -18.05
N ALA A 149 6.80 13.09 -17.34
CA ALA A 149 5.57 13.68 -17.88
C ALA A 149 5.89 14.78 -18.92
N LYS A 150 5.12 14.82 -20.00
CA LYS A 150 5.22 15.91 -21.01
C LYS A 150 4.67 17.21 -20.50
N THR A 151 3.68 17.16 -19.61
CA THR A 151 3.05 18.32 -18.96
C THR A 151 2.79 18.00 -17.50
N VAL A 152 3.23 18.86 -16.61
CA VAL A 152 3.03 18.74 -15.15
C VAL A 152 2.08 19.83 -14.66
N ILE A 153 0.95 19.42 -14.09
CA ILE A 153 -0.05 20.29 -13.48
C ILE A 153 -0.18 19.97 -12.01
N VAL A 154 0.04 20.94 -11.15
CA VAL A 154 -0.18 20.77 -9.71
C VAL A 154 -1.46 21.48 -9.26
N GLU A 155 -2.24 20.78 -8.43
CA GLU A 155 -3.40 21.34 -7.75
C GLU A 155 -3.03 21.61 -6.29
N VAL A 156 -3.01 22.88 -5.90
CA VAL A 156 -2.69 23.27 -4.52
C VAL A 156 -3.88 22.99 -3.62
N ASN A 157 -3.62 22.30 -2.51
CA ASN A 157 -4.60 22.06 -1.44
C ASN A 157 -4.00 22.47 -0.09
N GLU A 158 -4.59 23.50 0.54
CA GLU A 158 -4.14 24.05 1.83
C GLU A 158 -4.32 23.08 3.01
N ASN A 159 -5.16 22.05 2.85
CA ASN A 159 -5.40 21.03 3.88
C ASN A 159 -4.34 19.91 3.92
N LEU A 160 -3.43 19.87 2.93
CA LEU A 160 -2.36 18.88 2.93
C LEU A 160 -1.26 19.24 3.94
N PRO A 161 -0.81 18.33 4.78
CA PRO A 161 0.31 18.56 5.68
C PRO A 161 1.62 18.69 4.91
N TRP A 162 2.50 19.56 5.36
CA TRP A 162 3.87 19.62 4.85
C TRP A 162 4.70 18.51 5.49
N VAL A 163 5.09 17.51 4.73
CA VAL A 163 5.89 16.39 5.23
C VAL A 163 7.32 16.47 4.69
N TYR A 164 8.29 16.31 5.58
CA TYR A 164 9.70 16.27 5.20
C TYR A 164 10.06 14.90 4.60
N GLY A 165 11.03 14.88 3.70
CA GLY A 165 11.43 13.64 3.06
C GLY A 165 12.82 13.65 2.46
N LEU A 166 13.17 12.56 1.81
CA LEU A 166 14.34 12.46 0.96
C LEU A 166 14.14 13.28 -0.33
N ASN A 167 15.19 13.39 -1.12
CA ASN A 167 15.08 13.91 -2.49
C ASN A 167 14.00 13.10 -3.25
N GLY A 168 13.13 13.79 -3.97
CA GLY A 168 11.99 13.18 -4.64
C GLY A 168 10.68 13.17 -3.82
N CYS A 169 10.61 13.96 -2.73
CA CYS A 169 9.38 14.14 -1.95
C CYS A 169 8.75 15.53 -2.13
N GLU A 170 9.29 16.34 -3.02
CA GLU A 170 8.84 17.68 -3.36
C GLU A 170 9.15 18.01 -4.82
N ILE A 171 8.43 18.98 -5.38
CA ILE A 171 8.69 19.54 -6.71
C ILE A 171 8.86 21.05 -6.63
N ASN A 172 9.79 21.59 -7.40
CA ASN A 172 9.99 23.04 -7.48
C ASN A 172 9.10 23.65 -8.58
N ILE A 173 8.62 24.85 -8.34
CA ILE A 173 7.79 25.60 -9.31
C ILE A 173 8.45 25.74 -10.70
N LYS A 174 9.77 25.59 -10.79
CA LYS A 174 10.48 25.60 -12.08
C LYS A 174 10.09 24.44 -12.97
N ASP A 175 9.84 23.28 -12.35
CA ASP A 175 9.61 21.99 -12.99
C ASP A 175 8.09 21.70 -13.16
N VAL A 176 7.22 22.68 -12.81
CA VAL A 176 5.77 22.62 -12.98
C VAL A 176 5.38 23.45 -14.18
N ASP A 177 4.48 23.00 -15.04
CA ASP A 177 3.99 23.77 -16.18
C ASP A 177 2.82 24.68 -15.79
N MET A 178 1.87 24.17 -15.01
CA MET A 178 0.68 24.90 -14.59
C MET A 178 0.37 24.64 -13.12
N VAL A 179 -0.11 25.71 -12.47
CA VAL A 179 -0.58 25.68 -11.07
C VAL A 179 -2.07 25.99 -11.05
N VAL A 180 -2.84 25.19 -10.33
CA VAL A 180 -4.27 25.40 -10.09
C VAL A 180 -4.48 25.52 -8.58
N GLU A 181 -5.09 26.61 -8.14
CA GLU A 181 -5.62 26.72 -6.78
C GLU A 181 -6.98 26.01 -6.74
N GLY A 182 -7.02 24.86 -6.03
CA GLY A 182 -8.16 23.98 -6.03
C GLY A 182 -9.26 24.40 -5.06
N GLU A 183 -10.30 23.55 -4.93
CA GLU A 183 -11.42 23.74 -4.01
C GLU A 183 -11.02 23.48 -2.53
N ASN A 184 -9.77 23.10 -2.25
CA ASN A 184 -9.27 22.75 -0.93
C ASN A 184 -10.15 21.71 -0.19
N PRO A 185 -10.44 20.54 -0.77
CA PRO A 185 -11.20 19.53 -0.07
C PRO A 185 -10.42 19.06 1.18
N PRO A 186 -11.13 18.62 2.23
CA PRO A 186 -10.47 17.92 3.33
C PRO A 186 -9.68 16.70 2.80
N VAL A 187 -8.53 16.42 3.40
CA VAL A 187 -7.75 15.22 3.03
C VAL A 187 -8.60 13.98 3.31
N ALA A 188 -8.70 13.11 2.32
CA ALA A 188 -9.48 11.90 2.45
C ALA A 188 -8.92 11.02 3.57
N GLN A 189 -9.79 10.49 4.43
CA GLN A 189 -9.41 9.68 5.57
C GLN A 189 -9.77 8.21 5.35
N LEU A 190 -8.92 7.31 5.84
CA LEU A 190 -9.32 5.94 6.08
C LEU A 190 -10.11 5.91 7.38
N GLY A 191 -11.26 5.24 7.41
CA GLY A 191 -12.02 5.06 8.63
C GLY A 191 -11.16 4.35 9.71
N ALA A 192 -11.49 4.61 10.98
CA ALA A 192 -10.74 4.07 12.13
C ALA A 192 -10.72 2.53 12.23
N GLY A 193 -11.31 1.82 11.27
CA GLY A 193 -11.50 0.37 11.33
C GLY A 193 -12.60 -0.02 12.33
N GLY A 194 -13.03 -1.29 12.29
CA GLY A 194 -13.91 -1.86 13.32
C GLY A 194 -13.15 -2.16 14.62
N ALA A 195 -13.88 -2.40 15.70
CA ALA A 195 -13.29 -2.95 16.92
C ALA A 195 -12.55 -4.27 16.59
N PRO A 196 -11.42 -4.57 17.27
CA PRO A 196 -10.71 -5.83 17.11
C PRO A 196 -11.63 -7.02 17.35
N THR A 197 -11.56 -8.01 16.46
CA THR A 197 -12.27 -9.28 16.68
C THR A 197 -11.48 -10.17 17.67
N GLU A 198 -12.11 -11.20 18.20
CA GLU A 198 -11.42 -12.21 19.03
C GLU A 198 -10.28 -12.89 18.23
N VAL A 199 -10.50 -13.11 16.93
CA VAL A 199 -9.48 -13.67 16.02
C VAL A 199 -8.30 -12.72 15.87
N ASP A 200 -8.54 -11.42 15.64
CA ASP A 200 -7.47 -10.42 15.54
C ASP A 200 -6.64 -10.37 16.82
N THR A 201 -7.31 -10.41 17.96
CA THR A 201 -6.66 -10.41 19.28
C THR A 201 -5.83 -11.69 19.51
N ALA A 202 -6.35 -12.86 19.13
CA ALA A 202 -5.62 -14.12 19.25
C ALA A 202 -4.36 -14.13 18.39
N VAL A 203 -4.44 -13.68 17.14
CA VAL A 203 -3.28 -13.54 16.25
C VAL A 203 -2.25 -12.54 16.82
N ALA A 204 -2.71 -11.39 17.29
CA ALA A 204 -1.83 -10.38 17.88
C ALA A 204 -1.09 -10.91 19.13
N ASN A 205 -1.75 -11.71 19.96
CA ASN A 205 -1.13 -12.37 21.12
C ASN A 205 -0.02 -13.37 20.73
N LEU A 206 -0.06 -13.91 19.52
CA LEU A 206 1.01 -14.76 19.01
C LEU A 206 2.17 -13.96 18.41
N VAL A 207 1.89 -12.84 17.75
CA VAL A 207 2.90 -12.06 17.00
C VAL A 207 3.67 -11.10 17.91
N VAL A 208 2.99 -10.38 18.81
CA VAL A 208 3.62 -9.32 19.64
C VAL A 208 4.80 -9.86 20.49
N PRO A 209 4.74 -11.05 21.12
CA PRO A 209 5.87 -11.61 21.85
C PRO A 209 7.11 -11.91 21.00
N GLU A 210 6.96 -12.06 19.68
CA GLU A 210 8.04 -12.33 18.74
C GLU A 210 8.83 -11.09 18.33
N ILE A 211 8.36 -9.90 18.73
CA ILE A 211 8.97 -8.61 18.41
C ILE A 211 9.99 -8.26 19.49
N PRO A 212 11.29 -8.16 19.18
CA PRO A 212 12.29 -7.74 20.17
C PRO A 212 12.26 -6.22 20.40
N ASN A 213 12.72 -5.77 21.56
CA ASN A 213 13.04 -4.36 21.75
C ASN A 213 14.04 -3.87 20.69
N GLY A 214 13.87 -2.66 20.21
CA GLY A 214 14.71 -2.10 19.16
C GLY A 214 14.37 -2.56 17.73
N ALA A 215 13.33 -3.37 17.55
CA ALA A 215 12.87 -3.82 16.23
C ALA A 215 12.48 -2.65 15.33
N CYS A 216 12.67 -2.82 14.02
CA CYS A 216 12.11 -1.94 12.99
C CYS A 216 10.85 -2.55 12.41
N LEU A 217 9.76 -1.79 12.35
CA LEU A 217 8.44 -2.28 12.02
C LEU A 217 7.96 -1.81 10.66
N GLN A 218 7.32 -2.73 9.93
CA GLN A 218 6.40 -2.48 8.83
C GLN A 218 5.06 -3.14 9.16
N LEU A 219 3.97 -2.40 9.04
CA LEU A 219 2.60 -2.89 9.22
C LEU A 219 1.82 -2.75 7.92
N GLY A 220 1.12 -3.82 7.54
CA GLY A 220 0.13 -3.78 6.47
C GLY A 220 -1.14 -3.02 6.87
N ILE A 221 -2.08 -2.93 5.94
CA ILE A 221 -3.41 -2.32 6.16
C ILE A 221 -4.44 -3.39 6.52
N GLY A 222 -5.44 -2.97 7.32
CA GLY A 222 -6.58 -3.82 7.69
C GLY A 222 -6.75 -4.00 9.20
N GLY A 223 -7.83 -4.67 9.60
CA GLY A 223 -8.19 -4.83 11.01
C GLY A 223 -7.10 -5.53 11.83
N MET A 224 -6.54 -6.60 11.31
CA MET A 224 -5.53 -7.39 12.04
C MET A 224 -4.19 -6.64 12.24
N PRO A 225 -3.55 -6.02 11.23
CA PRO A 225 -2.38 -5.18 11.47
C PRO A 225 -2.66 -3.99 12.39
N ASN A 226 -3.84 -3.38 12.32
CA ASN A 226 -4.22 -2.31 13.23
C ASN A 226 -4.33 -2.80 14.68
N THR A 227 -4.90 -3.98 14.90
CA THR A 227 -4.98 -4.61 16.22
C THR A 227 -3.59 -4.90 16.78
N ILE A 228 -2.71 -5.47 15.96
CA ILE A 228 -1.31 -5.74 16.35
C ILE A 228 -0.61 -4.42 16.69
N GLY A 229 -0.76 -3.38 15.88
CA GLY A 229 -0.20 -2.04 16.14
C GLY A 229 -0.68 -1.43 17.45
N SER A 230 -1.97 -1.53 17.74
CA SER A 230 -2.56 -1.07 19.01
C SER A 230 -2.01 -1.84 20.23
N MET A 231 -1.85 -3.16 20.11
CA MET A 231 -1.28 -3.99 21.18
C MET A 231 0.21 -3.68 21.38
N ILE A 232 0.98 -3.43 20.32
CA ILE A 232 2.37 -2.96 20.44
C ILE A 232 2.43 -1.64 21.21
N ALA A 233 1.56 -0.69 20.90
CA ALA A 233 1.50 0.61 21.60
C ALA A 233 1.24 0.46 23.11
N GLN A 234 0.48 -0.56 23.52
CA GLN A 234 0.15 -0.85 24.91
C GLN A 234 1.14 -1.79 25.61
N SER A 235 2.03 -2.44 24.88
CA SER A 235 3.00 -3.42 25.39
C SER A 235 4.18 -2.77 26.14
N ASP A 236 5.06 -3.58 26.73
CA ASP A 236 6.33 -3.14 27.33
C ASP A 236 7.48 -2.98 26.31
N LEU A 237 7.21 -3.13 25.02
CA LEU A 237 8.20 -2.95 23.96
C LEU A 237 8.74 -1.52 23.96
N LYS A 238 10.01 -1.38 23.64
CA LYS A 238 10.74 -0.08 23.66
C LYS A 238 11.72 0.01 22.52
N ASP A 239 12.07 1.29 22.24
CA ASP A 239 13.11 1.64 21.29
C ASP A 239 12.85 1.16 19.87
N LEU A 240 11.59 1.01 19.51
CA LEU A 240 11.17 0.59 18.20
C LEU A 240 11.54 1.63 17.13
N SER A 241 11.51 1.19 15.89
CA SER A 241 11.78 2.02 14.72
C SER A 241 10.71 1.76 13.66
N VAL A 242 10.56 2.66 12.71
CA VAL A 242 9.63 2.51 11.59
C VAL A 242 10.35 2.63 10.26
N HIS A 243 10.12 1.67 9.39
CA HIS A 243 10.44 1.71 7.97
C HIS A 243 9.36 0.92 7.24
N THR A 244 8.41 1.62 6.64
CA THR A 244 7.15 1.02 6.20
C THR A 244 6.74 1.54 4.83
N GLU A 245 6.02 0.74 4.07
CA GLU A 245 5.38 1.21 2.85
C GLU A 245 4.32 2.25 3.19
N MET A 246 3.30 1.84 3.92
CA MET A 246 2.21 2.70 4.35
C MET A 246 2.37 3.07 5.83
N TYR A 247 2.31 4.36 6.13
CA TYR A 247 2.25 4.85 7.49
C TYR A 247 0.78 4.95 7.94
N VAL A 248 0.45 4.33 9.08
CA VAL A 248 -0.91 4.18 9.60
C VAL A 248 -1.02 4.73 11.04
N ASP A 249 -2.24 4.97 11.52
CA ASP A 249 -2.51 5.53 12.86
C ASP A 249 -1.83 4.74 14.00
N GLY A 250 -1.67 3.42 13.86
CA GLY A 250 -0.97 2.59 14.86
C GLY A 250 0.47 3.05 15.14
N PHE A 251 1.18 3.60 14.15
CA PHE A 251 2.50 4.17 14.38
C PHE A 251 2.44 5.49 15.15
N VAL A 252 1.42 6.31 14.93
CA VAL A 252 1.18 7.52 15.73
C VAL A 252 0.94 7.15 17.19
N ASP A 253 0.12 6.12 17.45
CA ASP A 253 -0.15 5.63 18.80
C ASP A 253 1.12 5.16 19.50
N MET A 254 1.96 4.39 18.80
CA MET A 254 3.27 3.94 19.32
C MET A 254 4.22 5.12 19.58
N ALA A 255 4.27 6.10 18.69
CA ALA A 255 5.12 7.28 18.83
C ALA A 255 4.69 8.14 20.03
N MET A 256 3.40 8.40 20.17
CA MET A 256 2.84 9.15 21.31
C MET A 256 2.99 8.40 22.64
N ALA A 257 3.01 7.06 22.62
CA ALA A 257 3.32 6.23 23.78
C ALA A 257 4.83 6.15 24.08
N GLY A 258 5.69 6.87 23.34
CA GLY A 258 7.13 6.89 23.52
C GLY A 258 7.84 5.57 23.15
N LYS A 259 7.20 4.71 22.35
CA LYS A 259 7.75 3.42 21.94
C LYS A 259 8.76 3.55 20.80
N ILE A 260 8.61 4.56 19.93
CA ILE A 260 9.42 4.76 18.74
C ILE A 260 10.52 5.79 19.04
N THR A 261 11.77 5.34 19.01
CA THR A 261 12.95 6.19 19.17
C THR A 261 13.86 6.19 17.95
N GLY A 262 13.77 5.17 17.10
CA GLY A 262 14.64 4.99 15.93
C GLY A 262 16.12 4.82 16.25
N LYS A 263 16.51 4.69 17.53
CA LYS A 263 17.93 4.77 17.96
C LYS A 263 18.77 3.57 17.52
N HIS A 264 18.14 2.42 17.28
CA HIS A 264 18.83 1.19 16.87
C HIS A 264 18.83 0.96 15.36
N LYS A 265 18.20 1.83 14.60
CA LYS A 265 18.15 1.74 13.13
C LYS A 265 19.53 2.00 12.52
N GLN A 266 19.94 1.16 11.56
CA GLN A 266 21.21 1.27 10.87
C GLN A 266 21.18 2.38 9.79
N LEU A 267 20.03 2.51 9.12
CA LEU A 267 19.76 3.55 8.12
C LEU A 267 18.73 4.53 8.68
N ASP A 268 18.83 5.82 8.31
CA ASP A 268 17.87 6.88 8.70
C ASP A 268 17.60 6.89 10.22
N LYS A 269 18.65 6.83 10.99
CA LYS A 269 18.58 6.76 12.46
C LYS A 269 17.74 7.90 13.03
N GLY A 270 16.77 7.55 13.89
CA GLY A 270 15.85 8.51 14.50
C GLY A 270 14.69 8.94 13.58
N ARG A 271 14.59 8.42 12.36
CA ARG A 271 13.53 8.76 11.41
C ARG A 271 12.55 7.61 11.21
N GLN A 272 11.29 7.94 11.09
CA GLN A 272 10.20 7.04 10.73
C GLN A 272 9.96 7.16 9.23
N VAL A 273 10.45 6.18 8.46
CA VAL A 273 10.48 6.22 6.99
C VAL A 273 9.23 5.58 6.42
N PHE A 274 8.65 6.21 5.38
CA PHE A 274 7.46 5.69 4.71
C PHE A 274 7.38 6.13 3.25
N ALA A 275 6.67 5.35 2.41
CA ALA A 275 6.43 5.70 1.01
C ALA A 275 5.15 6.54 0.85
N PHE A 276 4.09 6.19 1.55
CA PHE A 276 2.85 6.96 1.62
C PHE A 276 2.15 6.76 2.96
N ALA A 277 1.21 7.63 3.26
CA ALA A 277 0.43 7.59 4.50
C ALA A 277 -1.06 7.78 4.22
N ALA A 278 -1.89 7.04 4.93
CA ALA A 278 -3.32 7.29 4.99
C ALA A 278 -3.87 6.80 6.33
N GLY A 279 -4.75 7.57 6.92
CA GLY A 279 -5.32 7.31 8.23
C GLY A 279 -6.38 8.33 8.59
N THR A 280 -6.45 8.68 9.86
CA THR A 280 -7.34 9.70 10.39
C THR A 280 -6.67 11.08 10.40
N GLN A 281 -7.43 12.13 10.72
CA GLN A 281 -6.89 13.48 10.90
C GLN A 281 -5.75 13.53 11.93
N LYS A 282 -5.82 12.70 12.98
CA LYS A 282 -4.75 12.58 13.99
C LYS A 282 -3.39 12.24 13.37
N LEU A 283 -3.37 11.33 12.38
CA LEU A 283 -2.16 10.98 11.66
C LEU A 283 -1.65 12.16 10.84
N TYR A 284 -2.53 12.86 10.13
CA TYR A 284 -2.15 13.99 9.30
C TYR A 284 -1.60 15.16 10.12
N ASP A 285 -2.22 15.45 11.26
CA ASP A 285 -1.74 16.46 12.22
C ASP A 285 -0.37 16.08 12.81
N TYR A 286 -0.16 14.78 13.11
CA TYR A 286 1.14 14.29 13.60
C TYR A 286 2.26 14.44 12.57
N MET A 287 1.96 14.29 11.29
CA MET A 287 2.95 14.33 10.22
C MET A 287 3.32 15.76 9.80
N ASP A 288 2.44 16.76 10.03
CA ASP A 288 2.70 18.12 9.58
C ASP A 288 3.94 18.71 10.24
N ARG A 289 4.94 19.04 9.42
CA ARG A 289 6.24 19.58 9.81
C ARG A 289 6.95 18.82 10.94
N ASN A 290 6.66 17.53 11.08
CA ASN A 290 7.28 16.68 12.07
C ASN A 290 8.63 16.15 11.56
N PRO A 291 9.78 16.54 12.16
CA PRO A 291 11.07 16.09 11.72
C PRO A 291 11.36 14.61 11.99
N ASP A 292 10.57 13.96 12.83
CA ASP A 292 10.76 12.53 13.13
C ASP A 292 10.24 11.63 12.01
N VAL A 293 9.32 12.11 11.17
CA VAL A 293 8.83 11.37 10.01
C VAL A 293 9.57 11.78 8.74
N MET A 294 9.75 10.83 7.83
CA MET A 294 10.50 11.03 6.60
C MET A 294 9.82 10.30 5.44
N GLY A 295 9.23 11.07 4.53
CA GLY A 295 8.78 10.54 3.24
C GLY A 295 9.97 10.07 2.41
N ALA A 296 9.78 9.03 1.62
CA ALA A 296 10.80 8.53 0.71
C ALA A 296 10.17 7.91 -0.55
N PRO A 297 10.84 7.92 -1.70
CA PRO A 297 10.41 7.19 -2.88
C PRO A 297 10.25 5.70 -2.57
N VAL A 298 9.31 5.06 -3.26
CA VAL A 298 8.95 3.66 -2.95
C VAL A 298 10.05 2.67 -3.32
N ASP A 299 10.89 2.98 -4.30
CA ASP A 299 12.07 2.18 -4.63
C ASP A 299 13.22 2.32 -3.61
N TYR A 300 13.08 3.19 -2.61
CA TYR A 300 13.92 3.21 -1.42
C TYR A 300 13.24 2.47 -0.26
N THR A 301 11.99 2.80 0.07
CA THR A 301 11.30 2.19 1.21
C THR A 301 11.09 0.69 1.05
N ASN A 302 10.78 0.26 -0.16
CA ASN A 302 10.46 -1.14 -0.49
C ASN A 302 11.65 -1.90 -1.09
N ASP A 303 12.84 -1.27 -1.18
CA ASP A 303 14.02 -1.98 -1.67
C ASP A 303 14.44 -3.07 -0.70
N VAL A 304 14.49 -4.32 -1.20
CA VAL A 304 14.88 -5.50 -0.43
C VAL A 304 16.28 -5.32 0.17
N HIS A 305 17.20 -4.65 -0.53
CA HIS A 305 18.57 -4.38 -0.02
C HIS A 305 18.56 -3.35 1.11
N VAL A 306 17.74 -2.30 0.99
CA VAL A 306 17.58 -1.29 2.05
C VAL A 306 16.99 -1.95 3.31
N ILE A 307 15.88 -2.67 3.16
CA ILE A 307 15.21 -3.36 4.25
C ILE A 307 16.15 -4.35 4.96
N SER A 308 16.91 -5.13 4.19
CA SER A 308 17.80 -6.15 4.72
C SER A 308 18.97 -5.61 5.56
N GLN A 309 19.32 -4.33 5.39
CA GLN A 309 20.38 -3.67 6.17
C GLN A 309 19.90 -3.18 7.55
N ILE A 310 18.60 -3.24 7.83
CA ILE A 310 18.02 -2.82 9.10
C ILE A 310 17.82 -4.06 9.97
N ASP A 311 18.60 -4.20 11.04
CA ASP A 311 18.54 -5.35 11.95
C ASP A 311 17.18 -5.47 12.64
N ASN A 312 16.75 -6.69 12.95
CA ASN A 312 15.47 -7.01 13.60
C ASN A 312 14.27 -6.40 12.86
N PHE A 313 14.27 -6.48 11.56
CA PHE A 313 13.15 -5.99 10.76
C PHE A 313 11.94 -6.90 10.88
N ILE A 314 10.82 -6.39 11.34
CA ILE A 314 9.57 -7.13 11.53
C ILE A 314 8.55 -6.63 10.52
N SER A 315 8.21 -7.49 9.57
CA SER A 315 7.16 -7.22 8.57
C SER A 315 5.89 -7.99 8.93
N ILE A 316 4.75 -7.31 9.00
CA ILE A 316 3.45 -7.87 9.37
C ILE A 316 2.42 -7.51 8.31
N ASN A 317 1.93 -8.50 7.58
CA ASN A 317 0.99 -8.34 6.49
C ASN A 317 -0.16 -9.33 6.58
N ASN A 318 -1.25 -9.05 5.84
CA ASN A 318 -2.41 -9.93 5.74
C ASN A 318 -2.38 -10.74 4.44
N ALA A 319 -3.12 -11.85 4.44
CA ALA A 319 -3.42 -12.64 3.25
C ALA A 319 -4.91 -12.96 3.13
N ILE A 320 -5.33 -13.37 1.92
CA ILE A 320 -6.66 -13.89 1.63
C ILE A 320 -6.68 -15.39 1.92
N ASP A 321 -5.72 -16.14 1.40
CA ASP A 321 -5.53 -17.57 1.66
C ASP A 321 -4.08 -18.01 1.47
N CYS A 322 -3.77 -19.20 1.98
CA CYS A 322 -2.47 -19.87 1.85
C CYS A 322 -2.69 -21.35 1.53
N ASP A 323 -1.96 -21.90 0.58
CA ASP A 323 -2.05 -23.30 0.26
C ASP A 323 -1.06 -24.18 1.08
N LEU A 324 -1.25 -25.51 1.02
CA LEU A 324 -0.42 -26.46 1.76
C LEU A 324 1.05 -26.49 1.32
N PHE A 325 1.39 -25.88 0.21
CA PHE A 325 2.77 -25.68 -0.23
C PHE A 325 3.41 -24.41 0.36
N GLY A 326 2.60 -23.52 0.95
CA GLY A 326 3.02 -22.25 1.49
C GLY A 326 3.04 -21.12 0.48
N GLN A 327 2.31 -21.23 -0.63
CA GLN A 327 2.01 -20.11 -1.51
C GLN A 327 0.94 -19.23 -0.87
N VAL A 328 1.14 -17.91 -0.90
CA VAL A 328 0.23 -16.93 -0.28
C VAL A 328 -0.44 -16.10 -1.37
N ASN A 329 -1.75 -15.97 -1.28
CA ASN A 329 -2.55 -15.06 -2.08
C ASN A 329 -3.05 -13.92 -1.18
N ALA A 330 -2.71 -12.69 -1.55
CA ALA A 330 -3.20 -11.45 -0.92
C ALA A 330 -3.93 -10.53 -1.92
N GLU A 331 -4.08 -10.95 -3.19
CA GLU A 331 -4.51 -10.07 -4.28
C GLU A 331 -5.90 -10.37 -4.82
N SER A 332 -6.35 -11.61 -4.78
CA SER A 332 -7.55 -12.00 -5.53
C SER A 332 -8.42 -13.04 -4.81
N ALA A 333 -9.69 -13.08 -5.18
CA ALA A 333 -10.61 -14.16 -4.85
C ALA A 333 -11.00 -14.88 -6.16
N GLY A 334 -10.27 -15.95 -6.50
CA GLY A 334 -10.29 -16.51 -7.84
C GLY A 334 -9.85 -15.46 -8.86
N VAL A 335 -10.59 -15.30 -9.94
CA VAL A 335 -10.32 -14.29 -10.98
C VAL A 335 -10.70 -12.85 -10.57
N LYS A 336 -11.41 -12.68 -9.45
CA LYS A 336 -11.82 -11.35 -8.97
C LYS A 336 -10.66 -10.68 -8.25
N HIS A 337 -10.17 -9.59 -8.82
CA HIS A 337 -9.10 -8.79 -8.22
C HIS A 337 -9.59 -8.04 -6.96
N ILE A 338 -8.82 -8.05 -5.89
CA ILE A 338 -9.16 -7.45 -4.59
C ILE A 338 -8.25 -6.28 -4.23
N SER A 339 -6.93 -6.43 -4.40
CA SER A 339 -5.95 -5.41 -4.01
C SER A 339 -4.86 -5.23 -5.07
N GLY A 340 -3.69 -5.69 -4.85
CA GLY A 340 -2.51 -5.69 -5.70
C GLY A 340 -1.35 -6.31 -4.95
N THR A 341 -0.25 -6.59 -5.63
CA THR A 341 0.98 -7.09 -5.00
C THR A 341 1.48 -6.09 -3.94
N GLY A 342 1.44 -4.79 -4.25
CA GLY A 342 2.02 -3.77 -3.39
C GLY A 342 3.47 -4.12 -3.07
N GLY A 343 3.88 -3.85 -1.83
CA GLY A 343 5.21 -4.20 -1.33
C GLY A 343 5.25 -5.44 -0.42
N GLN A 344 4.18 -6.24 -0.34
CA GLN A 344 4.15 -7.39 0.57
C GLN A 344 5.34 -8.34 0.34
N LEU A 345 5.59 -8.70 -0.93
CA LEU A 345 6.74 -9.55 -1.28
C LEU A 345 8.09 -8.87 -1.00
N ASP A 346 8.20 -7.55 -1.26
CA ASP A 346 9.42 -6.78 -0.97
C ASP A 346 9.77 -6.88 0.52
N PHE A 347 8.80 -6.60 1.39
CA PHE A 347 9.00 -6.64 2.84
C PHE A 347 9.17 -8.07 3.37
N ALA A 348 8.48 -9.07 2.81
CA ALA A 348 8.67 -10.46 3.17
C ALA A 348 10.10 -10.92 2.90
N MET A 349 10.65 -10.57 1.75
CA MET A 349 12.03 -10.90 1.36
C MET A 349 13.04 -10.09 2.18
N GLY A 350 12.87 -8.79 2.27
CA GLY A 350 13.79 -7.90 2.99
C GLY A 350 13.87 -8.22 4.49
N ALA A 351 12.72 -8.47 5.13
CA ALA A 351 12.67 -8.86 6.54
C ALA A 351 13.34 -10.22 6.79
N TYR A 352 13.17 -11.19 5.89
CA TYR A 352 13.86 -12.47 6.03
C TYR A 352 15.38 -12.35 5.88
N LEU A 353 15.87 -11.47 5.02
CA LEU A 353 17.30 -11.22 4.82
C LEU A 353 17.91 -10.34 5.93
N SER A 354 17.11 -9.59 6.65
CA SER A 354 17.53 -8.78 7.79
C SER A 354 18.04 -9.68 8.92
N LYS A 355 19.16 -9.29 9.56
CA LYS A 355 19.70 -9.99 10.71
C LYS A 355 18.71 -9.94 11.88
N GLY A 356 18.19 -11.10 12.30
CA GLY A 356 17.15 -11.21 13.33
C GLY A 356 15.76 -10.84 12.85
N GLY A 357 15.59 -10.55 11.56
CA GLY A 357 14.31 -10.14 10.99
C GLY A 357 13.33 -11.28 10.79
N LYS A 358 12.04 -10.95 10.77
CA LYS A 358 10.93 -11.88 10.58
C LYS A 358 9.84 -11.28 9.73
N SER A 359 9.25 -12.09 8.85
CA SER A 359 8.04 -11.72 8.10
C SER A 359 6.89 -12.59 8.53
N PHE A 360 5.81 -11.96 8.98
CA PHE A 360 4.57 -12.61 9.40
C PHE A 360 3.47 -12.32 8.41
N ILE A 361 2.88 -13.37 7.86
CA ILE A 361 1.64 -13.32 7.07
C ILE A 361 0.52 -13.81 7.98
N CYS A 362 -0.37 -12.89 8.35
CA CYS A 362 -1.42 -13.09 9.32
C CYS A 362 -2.78 -13.21 8.64
N MET A 363 -3.61 -14.16 9.04
CA MET A 363 -4.98 -14.28 8.53
C MET A 363 -5.87 -15.03 9.53
N SER A 364 -7.17 -14.75 9.52
CA SER A 364 -8.12 -15.66 10.18
C SER A 364 -8.11 -17.01 9.46
N SER A 365 -8.24 -18.11 10.20
CA SER A 365 -8.24 -19.46 9.62
C SER A 365 -9.41 -19.72 8.68
N THR A 366 -10.50 -18.93 8.81
CA THR A 366 -11.74 -19.08 8.03
C THR A 366 -12.26 -17.73 7.53
N VAL A 367 -13.13 -17.82 6.54
CA VAL A 367 -13.96 -16.70 6.07
C VAL A 367 -15.41 -17.15 5.93
N THR A 368 -16.34 -16.29 6.35
CA THR A 368 -17.78 -16.52 6.16
C THR A 368 -18.26 -15.82 4.90
N GLY A 369 -18.83 -16.59 3.97
CA GLY A 369 -19.44 -16.08 2.76
C GLY A 369 -20.74 -15.31 3.05
N LYS A 370 -21.23 -14.56 2.06
CA LYS A 370 -22.53 -13.85 2.16
C LYS A 370 -23.72 -14.78 2.34
N ASP A 371 -23.59 -16.01 1.89
CA ASP A 371 -24.56 -17.10 2.03
C ASP A 371 -24.48 -17.83 3.38
N GLY A 372 -23.63 -17.37 4.30
CA GLY A 372 -23.35 -17.99 5.58
C GLY A 372 -22.42 -19.21 5.53
N SER A 373 -21.93 -19.61 4.35
CA SER A 373 -20.94 -20.68 4.23
C SER A 373 -19.62 -20.31 4.85
N VAL A 374 -19.04 -21.20 5.64
CA VAL A 374 -17.70 -21.03 6.23
C VAL A 374 -16.69 -21.79 5.39
N LYS A 375 -15.62 -21.14 5.00
CA LYS A 375 -14.53 -21.71 4.20
C LYS A 375 -13.20 -21.55 4.91
N SER A 376 -12.32 -22.56 4.79
CA SER A 376 -10.94 -22.48 5.24
C SER A 376 -10.15 -21.49 4.37
N ARG A 377 -9.25 -20.73 5.01
CA ARG A 377 -8.23 -19.90 4.31
C ARG A 377 -6.90 -20.62 4.17
N ILE A 378 -6.70 -21.74 4.88
CA ILE A 378 -5.67 -22.70 4.55
C ILE A 378 -6.31 -23.70 3.61
N VAL A 379 -5.80 -23.78 2.37
CA VAL A 379 -6.42 -24.53 1.28
C VAL A 379 -5.46 -25.57 0.70
N PRO A 380 -5.94 -26.68 0.09
CA PRO A 380 -5.03 -27.67 -0.51
C PRO A 380 -4.12 -27.07 -1.58
N THR A 381 -4.70 -26.30 -2.49
CA THR A 381 -4.05 -25.49 -3.52
C THR A 381 -4.79 -24.17 -3.63
N LEU A 382 -4.12 -23.10 -4.04
CA LEU A 382 -4.80 -21.85 -4.32
C LEU A 382 -5.95 -22.08 -5.29
N THR A 383 -7.08 -21.40 -5.05
CA THR A 383 -8.26 -21.49 -5.92
C THR A 383 -7.88 -21.12 -7.35
N GLN A 384 -8.41 -21.85 -8.33
CA GLN A 384 -8.14 -21.59 -9.74
C GLN A 384 -8.41 -20.11 -10.09
N GLY A 385 -7.42 -19.45 -10.69
CA GLY A 385 -7.43 -18.03 -11.03
C GLY A 385 -6.97 -17.10 -9.91
N SER A 386 -6.70 -17.61 -8.71
CA SER A 386 -6.07 -16.82 -7.64
C SER A 386 -4.61 -16.52 -7.97
N ILE A 387 -4.15 -15.36 -7.52
CA ILE A 387 -2.79 -14.87 -7.74
C ILE A 387 -1.91 -15.33 -6.57
N CYS A 388 -0.71 -15.81 -6.88
CA CYS A 388 0.32 -16.07 -5.89
C CYS A 388 1.09 -14.77 -5.63
N THR A 389 0.81 -14.11 -4.53
CA THR A 389 1.49 -12.86 -4.11
C THR A 389 2.88 -13.18 -3.57
N ASP A 390 2.96 -14.11 -2.59
CA ASP A 390 4.23 -14.56 -2.06
C ASP A 390 4.50 -16.00 -2.50
N PRO A 391 5.51 -16.24 -3.33
CA PRO A 391 5.94 -17.59 -3.71
C PRO A 391 6.35 -18.40 -2.48
N ARG A 392 6.07 -19.69 -2.49
CA ARG A 392 6.40 -20.62 -1.38
C ARG A 392 7.87 -20.59 -0.91
N SER A 393 8.79 -20.15 -1.76
CA SER A 393 10.20 -19.98 -1.42
C SER A 393 10.47 -18.72 -0.60
N CYS A 394 9.59 -17.70 -0.68
CA CYS A 394 9.71 -16.41 0.02
C CYS A 394 8.97 -16.39 1.36
N THR A 395 7.90 -17.16 1.52
CA THR A 395 7.08 -17.19 2.74
C THR A 395 7.92 -17.61 3.95
N HIS A 396 7.80 -16.85 5.06
CA HIS A 396 8.52 -17.11 6.31
C HIS A 396 7.58 -17.66 7.39
N TYR A 397 6.81 -16.82 8.06
CA TYR A 397 5.82 -17.24 9.05
C TYR A 397 4.39 -17.07 8.52
N ILE A 398 3.55 -18.09 8.75
CA ILE A 398 2.10 -18.02 8.60
C ILE A 398 1.48 -18.07 9.99
N VAL A 399 0.52 -17.18 10.25
CA VAL A 399 -0.13 -17.03 11.56
C VAL A 399 -1.64 -17.04 11.38
N THR A 400 -2.31 -17.87 12.17
CA THR A 400 -3.76 -17.85 12.37
C THR A 400 -4.08 -17.79 13.87
N GLU A 401 -5.33 -17.69 14.24
CA GLU A 401 -5.76 -17.76 15.66
C GLU A 401 -5.43 -19.11 16.33
N TYR A 402 -5.10 -20.14 15.56
CA TYR A 402 -4.74 -21.48 16.06
C TYR A 402 -3.23 -21.69 16.21
N GLY A 403 -2.41 -20.75 15.82
CA GLY A 403 -0.96 -20.85 15.99
C GLY A 403 -0.16 -20.14 14.91
N MET A 404 1.14 -20.33 14.99
CA MET A 404 2.15 -19.74 14.09
C MET A 404 3.14 -20.82 13.65
N VAL A 405 3.49 -20.82 12.36
CA VAL A 405 4.45 -21.79 11.79
C VAL A 405 5.49 -21.07 10.95
N ASN A 406 6.77 -21.47 11.13
CA ASN A 406 7.87 -21.06 10.28
C ASN A 406 8.03 -22.08 9.15
N LEU A 407 7.91 -21.65 7.90
CA LEU A 407 7.96 -22.53 6.73
C LEU A 407 9.36 -22.69 6.11
N LYS A 408 10.36 -21.94 6.59
CA LYS A 408 11.71 -22.02 6.03
C LYS A 408 12.39 -23.35 6.39
N GLY A 409 13.01 -23.95 5.39
CA GLY A 409 13.69 -25.24 5.56
C GLY A 409 12.80 -26.48 5.62
N LEU A 410 11.47 -26.32 5.61
CA LEU A 410 10.52 -27.44 5.65
C LEU A 410 10.30 -28.04 4.26
N SER A 411 10.27 -29.37 4.19
CA SER A 411 9.83 -30.13 3.02
C SER A 411 8.32 -29.98 2.79
N THR A 412 7.81 -30.42 1.65
CA THR A 412 6.39 -30.30 1.31
C THR A 412 5.46 -30.98 2.32
N TRP A 413 5.83 -32.18 2.83
CA TRP A 413 5.02 -32.85 3.82
C TRP A 413 5.06 -32.14 5.19
N GLN A 414 6.21 -31.59 5.58
CA GLN A 414 6.35 -30.84 6.84
C GLN A 414 5.57 -29.52 6.78
N ARG A 415 5.55 -28.86 5.62
CA ARG A 415 4.71 -27.66 5.40
C ARG A 415 3.23 -27.99 5.51
N ALA A 416 2.77 -29.07 4.84
CA ALA A 416 1.38 -29.50 4.92
C ALA A 416 0.98 -29.81 6.37
N GLU A 417 1.79 -30.57 7.11
CA GLU A 417 1.54 -30.88 8.52
C GLU A 417 1.47 -29.63 9.39
N ALA A 418 2.44 -28.71 9.24
CA ALA A 418 2.50 -27.47 10.00
C ALA A 418 1.28 -26.55 9.72
N LEU A 419 0.94 -26.35 8.43
CA LEU A 419 -0.19 -25.52 8.02
C LEU A 419 -1.54 -26.12 8.42
N ILE A 420 -1.70 -27.44 8.33
CA ILE A 420 -2.91 -28.14 8.81
C ILE A 420 -3.04 -27.96 10.32
N GLY A 421 -1.93 -27.98 11.07
CA GLY A 421 -1.90 -27.75 12.51
C GLY A 421 -2.50 -26.42 12.94
N ILE A 422 -2.34 -25.38 12.13
CA ILE A 422 -2.89 -24.04 12.38
C ILE A 422 -4.17 -23.71 11.60
N ALA A 423 -4.69 -24.67 10.81
CA ALA A 423 -6.00 -24.54 10.18
C ALA A 423 -7.13 -24.68 11.21
N HIS A 424 -8.30 -24.15 10.88
CA HIS A 424 -9.50 -24.34 11.73
C HIS A 424 -9.80 -25.84 11.91
N PRO A 425 -10.05 -26.32 13.13
CA PRO A 425 -10.20 -27.77 13.41
C PRO A 425 -11.17 -28.51 12.48
N ASN A 426 -12.30 -27.89 12.13
CA ASN A 426 -13.33 -28.50 11.29
C ASN A 426 -12.87 -28.81 9.86
N PHE A 427 -11.73 -28.28 9.41
CA PHE A 427 -11.21 -28.50 8.06
C PHE A 427 -9.97 -29.39 8.02
N ARG A 428 -9.37 -29.75 9.18
CA ARG A 428 -8.09 -30.46 9.23
C ARG A 428 -8.18 -31.84 8.59
N GLU A 429 -9.21 -32.63 8.87
CA GLU A 429 -9.38 -33.98 8.30
C GLU A 429 -9.50 -33.92 6.77
N GLN A 430 -10.25 -32.95 6.23
CA GLN A 430 -10.36 -32.78 4.80
C GLN A 430 -9.01 -32.37 4.17
N LEU A 431 -8.27 -31.46 4.82
CA LEU A 431 -6.95 -31.04 4.37
C LEU A 431 -5.94 -32.18 4.39
N ILE A 432 -5.99 -33.08 5.39
CA ILE A 432 -5.16 -34.31 5.44
C ILE A 432 -5.50 -35.21 4.24
N ALA A 433 -6.78 -35.47 4.00
CA ALA A 433 -7.22 -36.30 2.86
C ALA A 433 -6.78 -35.72 1.52
N ASP A 434 -6.79 -34.39 1.37
CA ASP A 434 -6.32 -33.73 0.16
C ASP A 434 -4.78 -33.78 0.05
N ALA A 435 -4.06 -33.60 1.16
CA ALA A 435 -2.59 -33.76 1.21
C ALA A 435 -2.13 -35.20 0.87
N GLU A 436 -2.90 -36.23 1.28
CA GLU A 436 -2.67 -37.63 0.89
C GLU A 436 -2.81 -37.81 -0.63
N LYS A 437 -3.88 -37.29 -1.22
CA LYS A 437 -4.10 -37.34 -2.70
C LYS A 437 -2.99 -36.63 -3.48
N MET A 438 -2.45 -35.56 -2.94
CA MET A 438 -1.35 -34.78 -3.54
C MET A 438 0.03 -35.38 -3.28
N HIS A 439 0.13 -36.50 -2.53
CA HIS A 439 1.38 -37.14 -2.11
C HIS A 439 2.33 -36.24 -1.30
N ILE A 440 1.77 -35.32 -0.54
CA ILE A 440 2.49 -34.43 0.39
C ILE A 440 2.13 -34.70 1.86
N TRP A 441 1.45 -35.81 2.16
CA TRP A 441 1.23 -36.29 3.52
C TRP A 441 2.04 -37.55 3.75
N ARG A 442 2.81 -37.56 4.85
CA ARG A 442 3.69 -38.71 5.17
C ARG A 442 2.87 -39.87 5.74
N ARG A 443 3.08 -41.10 5.27
CA ARG A 443 2.33 -42.27 5.70
C ARG A 443 2.42 -42.55 7.20
N SER A 444 3.54 -42.15 7.87
CA SER A 444 3.74 -42.30 9.32
C SER A 444 3.01 -41.24 10.16
N ASN A 445 2.33 -40.26 9.55
CA ASN A 445 1.54 -39.25 10.23
C ASN A 445 0.07 -39.67 10.42
N LYS A 446 -0.24 -40.97 10.19
CA LYS A 446 -1.60 -41.53 10.36
C LYS A 446 -1.92 -41.78 11.82
#